data_7d5af49f88846fc210e62b971c43d57f
#
_entry.id   7d5af49f88846fc210e62b971c43d57f
#
_cell.length_a   1.000
_cell.length_b   1.000
_cell.length_c   1.000
_cell.angle_alpha   90.00
_cell.angle_beta   90.00
_cell.angle_gamma   90.00
#
_symmetry.space_group_name_H-M   'P 1'
#
loop_
_entity.id
_entity.type
_entity.pdbx_description
1 polymer ?
#
loop_
_entity_poly.entity_id
_entity_poly.type
_entity_poly.pdbx_seq_one_letter_code
_entity_poly.pdbx_strand_id
1 'polypeptide(L)'
;MVTIKKFVFNPFSENTYVVFDENNTAVIIDPGMYYTEEEKIIDDFISKNDLELNAIIHTHSHLDHMFGTAHLAEKYQLSPYLFEKDFETYKNFERVCEMYGIPIRKKPTENLQSIDLNQELVFGQVKFNVRYVPGHAPGHIVLINSATNSVINGDCLFYESIGRTDLPGGNHNLLLDSIRKELFTLPKETKVYCGHGPETSIGHEILNNPFLNY
;
A
#
# COMPACT_ATOMS: atom_id res chain seq x y z
N MET A 1 3.80 15.81 14.72
CA MET A 1 2.66 15.76 13.73
C MET A 1 3.03 14.77 12.64
N VAL A 2 2.05 13.97 12.13
CA VAL A 2 2.29 13.03 11.03
C VAL A 2 1.66 13.57 9.74
N THR A 3 2.39 13.50 8.64
CA THR A 3 1.96 13.98 7.31
C THR A 3 1.94 12.81 6.34
N ILE A 4 0.92 12.77 5.47
CA ILE A 4 0.79 11.78 4.39
C ILE A 4 0.87 12.51 3.06
N LYS A 5 1.84 12.16 2.22
CA LYS A 5 2.03 12.70 0.88
C LYS A 5 1.76 11.61 -0.15
N LYS A 6 0.84 11.88 -1.07
CA LYS A 6 0.50 11.00 -2.20
C LYS A 6 1.29 11.39 -3.45
N PHE A 7 1.73 10.38 -4.18
CA PHE A 7 2.26 10.44 -5.54
C PHE A 7 1.48 9.47 -6.42
N VAL A 8 1.42 9.73 -7.71
CA VAL A 8 0.78 8.84 -8.67
C VAL A 8 1.83 8.41 -9.68
N PHE A 9 2.05 7.12 -9.81
CA PHE A 9 3.12 6.57 -10.64
C PHE A 9 2.63 5.46 -11.57
N ASN A 10 3.51 5.08 -12.47
CA ASN A 10 3.41 4.01 -13.43
C ASN A 10 2.18 4.05 -14.37
N PRO A 11 2.13 3.21 -15.43
CA PRO A 11 1.01 3.18 -16.37
C PRO A 11 -0.33 2.76 -15.78
N PHE A 12 -0.34 2.19 -14.56
CA PHE A 12 -1.57 1.80 -13.85
C PHE A 12 -2.13 2.92 -12.99
N SER A 13 -1.42 4.08 -12.89
CA SER A 13 -1.81 5.23 -12.05
C SER A 13 -1.94 4.84 -10.57
N GLU A 14 -0.98 4.03 -10.09
CA GLU A 14 -0.90 3.60 -8.69
C GLU A 14 -0.56 4.80 -7.78
N ASN A 15 -1.11 4.79 -6.58
CA ASN A 15 -0.89 5.79 -5.53
C ASN A 15 0.15 5.31 -4.52
N THR A 16 1.37 5.77 -4.67
CA THR A 16 2.45 5.61 -3.67
C THR A 16 2.32 6.64 -2.56
N TYR A 17 2.50 6.26 -1.30
CA TYR A 17 2.40 7.15 -0.16
C TYR A 17 3.73 7.27 0.59
N VAL A 18 4.16 8.51 0.88
CA VAL A 18 5.23 8.81 1.84
C VAL A 18 4.58 9.37 3.10
N VAL A 19 4.76 8.69 4.22
CA VAL A 19 4.24 9.09 5.54
C VAL A 19 5.43 9.47 6.42
N PHE A 20 5.42 10.67 6.99
CA PHE A 20 6.54 11.17 7.77
C PHE A 20 6.11 12.04 8.94
N ASP A 21 6.97 12.12 9.93
CA ASP A 21 6.74 12.93 11.13
C ASP A 21 7.59 14.22 11.15
N GLU A 22 7.37 15.04 12.16
CA GLU A 22 8.10 16.31 12.35
C GLU A 22 9.57 16.15 12.73
N ASN A 23 10.01 14.93 13.05
CA ASN A 23 11.41 14.58 13.30
C ASN A 23 12.07 13.97 12.04
N ASN A 24 11.44 14.14 10.87
CA ASN A 24 11.91 13.66 9.57
C ASN A 24 11.96 12.13 9.41
N THR A 25 11.43 11.36 10.36
CA THR A 25 11.27 9.91 10.22
C THR A 25 10.20 9.63 9.17
N ALA A 26 10.54 8.89 8.13
CA ALA A 26 9.65 8.61 7.01
C ALA A 26 9.52 7.12 6.71
N VAL A 27 8.36 6.72 6.20
CA VAL A 27 8.12 5.41 5.59
C VAL A 27 7.47 5.60 4.22
N ILE A 28 7.74 4.70 3.30
CA ILE A 28 7.09 4.67 2.00
C ILE A 28 6.20 3.42 1.89
N ILE A 29 5.00 3.60 1.34
CA ILE A 29 4.00 2.54 1.22
C ILE A 29 3.68 2.37 -0.25
N ASP A 30 3.70 1.12 -0.71
CA ASP A 30 3.45 0.69 -2.08
C ASP A 30 4.25 1.52 -3.10
N PRO A 31 5.60 1.38 -3.15
CA PRO A 31 6.42 2.18 -4.06
C PRO A 31 6.26 1.73 -5.51
N GLY A 32 5.36 2.36 -6.24
CA GLY A 32 4.99 2.00 -7.61
C GLY A 32 5.87 2.64 -8.71
N MET A 33 6.98 3.30 -8.39
CA MET A 33 7.82 3.99 -9.37
C MET A 33 8.37 3.03 -10.41
N TYR A 34 7.88 3.13 -11.65
CA TYR A 34 8.34 2.30 -12.77
C TYR A 34 9.44 2.97 -13.59
N TYR A 35 9.33 4.28 -13.85
CA TYR A 35 10.29 5.03 -14.67
C TYR A 35 11.38 5.67 -13.78
N THR A 36 12.58 5.89 -14.37
CA THR A 36 13.70 6.56 -13.67
C THR A 36 13.32 7.97 -13.23
N GLU A 37 12.48 8.65 -13.99
CA GLU A 37 11.95 9.97 -13.67
C GLU A 37 11.07 9.93 -12.42
N GLU A 38 10.31 8.85 -12.23
CA GLU A 38 9.46 8.64 -11.04
C GLU A 38 10.31 8.29 -9.81
N GLU A 39 11.35 7.44 -9.98
CA GLU A 39 12.34 7.17 -8.93
C GLU A 39 12.98 8.50 -8.46
N LYS A 40 13.36 9.36 -9.41
CA LYS A 40 13.94 10.67 -9.12
C LYS A 40 12.97 11.60 -8.37
N ILE A 41 11.68 11.56 -8.65
CA ILE A 41 10.67 12.36 -7.93
C ILE A 41 10.65 12.01 -6.44
N ILE A 42 10.67 10.72 -6.09
CA ILE A 42 10.71 10.27 -4.71
C ILE A 42 12.06 10.63 -4.05
N ASP A 43 13.16 10.37 -4.73
CA ASP A 43 14.50 10.70 -4.23
C ASP A 43 14.64 12.20 -3.93
N ASP A 44 14.20 13.05 -4.85
CA ASP A 44 14.20 14.51 -4.69
C ASP A 44 13.28 14.94 -3.53
N PHE A 45 12.12 14.30 -3.38
CA PHE A 45 11.20 14.62 -2.30
C PHE A 45 11.81 14.28 -0.93
N ILE A 46 12.39 13.09 -0.79
CA ILE A 46 13.06 12.65 0.43
C ILE A 46 14.21 13.61 0.78
N SER A 47 15.07 13.90 -0.20
CA SER A 47 16.22 14.77 0.00
C SER A 47 15.87 16.23 0.31
N LYS A 48 14.90 16.83 -0.41
CA LYS A 48 14.47 18.22 -0.22
C LYS A 48 13.79 18.49 1.12
N ASN A 49 13.22 17.45 1.73
CA ASN A 49 12.56 17.53 3.02
C ASN A 49 13.43 16.96 4.15
N ASP A 50 14.70 16.64 3.88
CA ASP A 50 15.66 16.04 4.83
C ASP A 50 15.10 14.80 5.54
N LEU A 51 14.27 13.98 4.83
CA LEU A 51 13.62 12.81 5.41
C LEU A 51 14.60 11.64 5.56
N GLU A 52 14.50 10.93 6.66
CA GLU A 52 15.16 9.65 6.91
C GLU A 52 14.16 8.53 6.60
N LEU A 53 14.35 7.83 5.48
CA LEU A 53 13.50 6.70 5.10
C LEU A 53 13.87 5.47 5.95
N ASN A 54 12.94 5.03 6.81
CA ASN A 54 13.16 3.94 7.76
C ASN A 54 12.47 2.62 7.34
N ALA A 55 11.49 2.67 6.47
CA ALA A 55 10.80 1.48 6.02
C ALA A 55 10.19 1.62 4.62
N ILE A 56 10.12 0.47 3.93
CA ILE A 56 9.30 0.22 2.74
C ILE A 56 8.22 -0.76 3.20
N ILE A 57 6.94 -0.42 3.01
CA ILE A 57 5.83 -1.26 3.46
C ILE A 57 4.91 -1.53 2.27
N HIS A 58 4.52 -2.79 2.07
CA HIS A 58 3.55 -3.16 1.06
C HIS A 58 2.21 -3.50 1.69
N THR A 59 1.12 -2.92 1.15
CA THR A 59 -0.24 -3.36 1.48
C THR A 59 -0.50 -4.74 0.88
N HIS A 60 0.01 -4.97 -0.30
CA HIS A 60 0.01 -6.24 -1.04
C HIS A 60 1.09 -6.20 -2.14
N SER A 61 1.25 -7.27 -2.89
CA SER A 61 2.36 -7.40 -3.84
C SER A 61 1.93 -7.58 -5.30
N HIS A 62 0.87 -6.88 -5.74
CA HIS A 62 0.64 -6.71 -7.16
C HIS A 62 1.75 -5.84 -7.77
N LEU A 63 2.08 -6.11 -9.02
CA LEU A 63 3.30 -5.63 -9.68
C LEU A 63 3.46 -4.10 -9.66
N ASP A 64 2.37 -3.39 -9.85
CA ASP A 64 2.33 -1.92 -9.91
C ASP A 64 2.60 -1.25 -8.55
N HIS A 65 2.34 -1.94 -7.44
CA HIS A 65 2.68 -1.50 -6.09
C HIS A 65 4.15 -1.79 -5.71
N MET A 66 4.91 -2.48 -6.58
CA MET A 66 6.25 -2.99 -6.26
C MET A 66 7.36 -2.45 -7.15
N PHE A 67 7.06 -1.77 -8.26
CA PHE A 67 8.05 -1.40 -9.26
C PHE A 67 9.25 -0.64 -8.71
N GLY A 68 9.06 0.24 -7.73
CA GLY A 68 10.10 1.02 -7.09
C GLY A 68 10.82 0.34 -5.91
N THR A 69 10.34 -0.83 -5.50
CA THR A 69 10.86 -1.53 -4.30
C THR A 69 12.36 -1.81 -4.40
N ALA A 70 12.83 -2.31 -5.53
CA ALA A 70 14.24 -2.63 -5.74
C ALA A 70 15.13 -1.40 -5.63
N HIS A 71 14.71 -0.27 -6.22
CA HIS A 71 15.43 1.00 -6.17
C HIS A 71 15.62 1.48 -4.73
N LEU A 72 14.52 1.51 -3.97
CA LEU A 72 14.56 2.00 -2.58
C LEU A 72 15.30 1.04 -1.65
N ALA A 73 15.08 -0.27 -1.80
CA ALA A 73 15.76 -1.27 -0.98
C ALA A 73 17.29 -1.21 -1.17
N GLU A 74 17.76 -1.04 -2.42
CA GLU A 74 19.18 -0.89 -2.73
C GLU A 74 19.73 0.44 -2.22
N LYS A 75 19.06 1.55 -2.51
CA LYS A 75 19.55 2.91 -2.19
C LYS A 75 19.61 3.18 -0.71
N TYR A 76 18.57 2.77 0.03
CA TYR A 76 18.44 3.06 1.47
C TYR A 76 18.82 1.87 2.37
N GLN A 77 19.26 0.76 1.77
CA GLN A 77 19.66 -0.48 2.49
C GLN A 77 18.53 -1.01 3.40
N LEU A 78 17.31 -1.00 2.90
CA LEU A 78 16.11 -1.40 3.62
C LEU A 78 15.56 -2.73 3.09
N SER A 79 15.04 -3.55 4.02
CA SER A 79 14.27 -4.75 3.69
C SER A 79 12.78 -4.41 3.73
N PRO A 80 12.02 -4.64 2.64
CA PRO A 80 10.58 -4.32 2.61
C PRO A 80 9.78 -5.16 3.60
N TYR A 81 8.79 -4.51 4.23
CA TYR A 81 7.78 -5.17 5.06
C TYR A 81 6.64 -5.66 4.18
N LEU A 82 6.25 -6.92 4.37
CA LEU A 82 5.15 -7.56 3.67
C LEU A 82 4.49 -8.60 4.59
N PHE A 83 3.18 -8.76 4.51
CA PHE A 83 2.51 -9.83 5.23
C PHE A 83 2.80 -11.19 4.57
N GLU A 84 3.13 -12.19 5.37
CA GLU A 84 3.64 -13.49 4.89
C GLU A 84 2.75 -14.20 3.87
N LYS A 85 1.43 -14.03 3.95
CA LYS A 85 0.49 -14.64 3.00
C LYS A 85 0.61 -14.10 1.58
N ASP A 86 1.33 -12.99 1.37
CA ASP A 86 1.58 -12.41 0.06
C ASP A 86 2.99 -12.70 -0.50
N PHE A 87 3.83 -13.41 0.24
CA PHE A 87 5.19 -13.74 -0.18
C PHE A 87 5.23 -14.53 -1.49
N GLU A 88 4.28 -15.42 -1.74
CA GLU A 88 4.22 -16.15 -3.00
C GLU A 88 3.85 -15.24 -4.18
N THR A 89 2.93 -14.29 -3.98
CA THR A 89 2.60 -13.27 -4.99
C THR A 89 3.84 -12.42 -5.30
N TYR A 90 4.55 -11.98 -4.26
CA TYR A 90 5.79 -11.20 -4.38
C TYR A 90 6.86 -11.92 -5.20
N LYS A 91 7.13 -13.21 -4.92
CA LYS A 91 8.11 -14.03 -5.63
C LYS A 91 7.77 -14.24 -7.11
N ASN A 92 6.49 -14.17 -7.46
CA ASN A 92 6.01 -14.32 -8.83
C ASN A 92 6.11 -13.03 -9.66
N PHE A 93 6.69 -11.96 -9.15
CA PHE A 93 6.82 -10.65 -9.82
C PHE A 93 7.29 -10.75 -11.27
N GLU A 94 8.40 -11.45 -11.51
CA GLU A 94 8.96 -11.60 -12.87
C GLU A 94 7.99 -12.29 -13.82
N ARG A 95 7.39 -13.39 -13.38
CA ARG A 95 6.40 -14.14 -14.17
C ARG A 95 5.18 -13.29 -14.51
N VAL A 96 4.72 -12.47 -13.55
CA VAL A 96 3.58 -11.59 -13.77
C VAL A 96 3.94 -10.47 -14.75
N CYS A 97 5.13 -9.87 -14.64
CA CYS A 97 5.64 -8.91 -15.63
C CYS A 97 5.68 -9.50 -17.04
N GLU A 98 6.18 -10.75 -17.19
CA GLU A 98 6.20 -11.45 -18.48
C GLU A 98 4.78 -11.65 -19.04
N MET A 99 3.82 -12.07 -18.21
CA MET A 99 2.43 -12.27 -18.62
C MET A 99 1.76 -10.99 -19.14
N TYR A 100 2.11 -9.84 -18.55
CA TYR A 100 1.61 -8.53 -18.96
C TYR A 100 2.46 -7.86 -20.05
N GLY A 101 3.58 -8.48 -20.46
CA GLY A 101 4.51 -7.89 -21.43
C GLY A 101 5.22 -6.64 -20.90
N ILE A 102 5.40 -6.55 -19.59
CA ILE A 102 6.04 -5.41 -18.94
C ILE A 102 7.54 -5.69 -18.79
N PRO A 103 8.42 -4.86 -19.36
CA PRO A 103 9.86 -5.03 -19.20
C PRO A 103 10.28 -4.90 -17.73
N ILE A 104 11.00 -5.89 -17.24
CA ILE A 104 11.56 -5.87 -15.88
C ILE A 104 12.79 -4.96 -15.89
N ARG A 105 12.72 -3.87 -15.14
CA ARG A 105 13.83 -2.93 -15.00
C ARG A 105 14.78 -3.32 -13.87
N LYS A 106 14.20 -3.64 -12.71
CA LYS A 106 14.91 -4.17 -11.54
C LYS A 106 14.07 -5.25 -10.88
N LYS A 107 14.73 -6.26 -10.33
CA LYS A 107 14.05 -7.31 -9.55
C LYS A 107 13.93 -6.86 -8.09
N PRO A 108 12.76 -6.99 -7.47
CA PRO A 108 12.61 -6.76 -6.05
C PRO A 108 13.54 -7.66 -5.22
N THR A 109 13.99 -7.16 -4.08
CA THR A 109 14.84 -7.94 -3.15
C THR A 109 14.06 -9.11 -2.55
N GLU A 110 14.72 -10.25 -2.36
CA GLU A 110 14.13 -11.42 -1.66
C GLU A 110 14.22 -11.29 -0.13
N ASN A 111 14.97 -10.33 0.38
CA ASN A 111 15.13 -10.09 1.81
C ASN A 111 13.94 -9.28 2.35
N LEU A 112 12.88 -9.98 2.79
CA LEU A 112 11.65 -9.40 3.29
C LEU A 112 11.59 -9.44 4.83
N GLN A 113 10.92 -8.46 5.42
CA GLN A 113 10.48 -8.48 6.80
C GLN A 113 9.00 -8.86 6.88
N SER A 114 8.67 -9.90 7.67
CA SER A 114 7.28 -10.28 7.88
C SER A 114 6.56 -9.30 8.81
N ILE A 115 5.34 -8.93 8.45
CA ILE A 115 4.46 -8.12 9.29
C ILE A 115 3.72 -9.02 10.27
N ASP A 116 3.82 -8.74 11.57
CA ASP A 116 3.01 -9.36 12.62
C ASP A 116 1.75 -8.52 12.84
N LEU A 117 0.57 -9.08 12.57
CA LEU A 117 -0.72 -8.41 12.74
C LEU A 117 -1.07 -8.10 14.21
N ASN A 118 -0.38 -8.73 15.17
CA ASN A 118 -0.59 -8.49 16.59
C ASN A 118 0.26 -7.33 17.15
N GLN A 119 1.12 -6.75 16.31
CA GLN A 119 2.02 -5.67 16.70
C GLN A 119 1.74 -4.42 15.89
N GLU A 120 1.87 -3.26 16.55
CA GLU A 120 1.87 -1.98 15.88
C GLU A 120 3.20 -1.79 15.14
N LEU A 121 3.16 -1.35 13.89
CA LEU A 121 4.36 -0.90 13.18
C LEU A 121 4.70 0.51 13.66
N VAL A 122 5.90 0.70 14.20
CA VAL A 122 6.33 1.96 14.83
C VAL A 122 7.63 2.45 14.23
N PHE A 123 7.58 3.65 13.64
CA PHE A 123 8.73 4.37 13.08
C PHE A 123 8.67 5.82 13.56
N GLY A 124 9.40 6.12 14.65
CA GLY A 124 9.28 7.42 15.31
C GLY A 124 7.84 7.70 15.79
N GLN A 125 7.25 8.80 15.30
CA GLN A 125 5.83 9.12 15.58
C GLN A 125 4.87 8.51 14.54
N VAL A 126 5.39 7.95 13.44
CA VAL A 126 4.58 7.24 12.44
C VAL A 126 4.25 5.85 12.97
N LYS A 127 2.97 5.59 13.19
CA LYS A 127 2.47 4.34 13.76
C LYS A 127 1.30 3.80 12.99
N PHE A 128 1.30 2.49 12.75
CA PHE A 128 0.20 1.82 12.06
C PHE A 128 -0.29 0.61 12.84
N ASN A 129 -1.59 0.58 13.13
CA ASN A 129 -2.29 -0.65 13.44
C ASN A 129 -2.60 -1.36 12.12
N VAL A 130 -2.21 -2.61 12.00
CA VAL A 130 -2.36 -3.40 10.77
C VAL A 130 -3.59 -4.28 10.87
N ARG A 131 -4.43 -4.31 9.80
CA ARG A 131 -5.53 -5.27 9.69
C ARG A 131 -5.41 -6.08 8.41
N TYR A 132 -5.75 -7.35 8.50
CA TYR A 132 -5.78 -8.26 7.37
C TYR A 132 -7.12 -8.15 6.63
N VAL A 133 -7.08 -7.79 5.35
CA VAL A 133 -8.26 -7.56 4.49
C VAL A 133 -8.11 -8.33 3.18
N PRO A 134 -8.17 -9.67 3.23
CA PRO A 134 -8.01 -10.51 2.05
C PRO A 134 -9.19 -10.41 1.08
N GLY A 135 -8.93 -10.82 -0.16
CA GLY A 135 -9.94 -10.98 -1.20
C GLY A 135 -9.58 -10.30 -2.52
N HIS A 136 -8.84 -9.19 -2.51
CA HIS A 136 -8.15 -8.65 -3.67
C HIS A 136 -6.84 -9.41 -3.94
N ALA A 137 -6.01 -9.53 -2.90
CA ALA A 137 -4.83 -10.36 -2.88
C ALA A 137 -4.81 -11.25 -1.63
N PRO A 138 -4.08 -12.40 -1.63
CA PRO A 138 -4.09 -13.34 -0.52
C PRO A 138 -3.58 -12.77 0.80
N GLY A 139 -2.57 -11.91 0.75
CA GLY A 139 -1.95 -11.29 1.91
C GLY A 139 -2.25 -9.81 2.06
N HIS A 140 -3.33 -9.30 1.46
CA HIS A 140 -3.67 -7.90 1.51
C HIS A 140 -3.93 -7.41 2.94
N ILE A 141 -3.27 -6.31 3.32
CA ILE A 141 -3.41 -5.62 4.61
C ILE A 141 -3.76 -4.15 4.41
N VAL A 142 -4.26 -3.53 5.45
CA VAL A 142 -4.47 -2.08 5.53
C VAL A 142 -3.73 -1.49 6.73
N LEU A 143 -3.27 -0.26 6.60
CA LEU A 143 -2.45 0.45 7.57
C LEU A 143 -3.24 1.60 8.18
N ILE A 144 -3.69 1.44 9.42
CA ILE A 144 -4.51 2.43 10.13
C ILE A 144 -3.60 3.35 10.94
N ASN A 145 -3.66 4.66 10.65
CA ASN A 145 -2.95 5.68 11.41
C ASN A 145 -3.94 6.50 12.23
N SER A 146 -3.94 6.28 13.55
CA SER A 146 -4.84 6.96 14.48
C SER A 146 -4.51 8.46 14.64
N ALA A 147 -3.25 8.86 14.48
CA ALA A 147 -2.82 10.25 14.63
C ALA A 147 -3.39 11.16 13.53
N THR A 148 -3.66 10.61 12.35
CA THR A 148 -4.26 11.32 11.21
C THR A 148 -5.71 10.93 10.95
N ASN A 149 -6.29 10.06 11.78
CA ASN A 149 -7.60 9.45 11.58
C ASN A 149 -7.78 8.94 10.14
N SER A 150 -6.86 8.10 9.70
CA SER A 150 -6.83 7.62 8.33
C SER A 150 -6.42 6.15 8.20
N VAL A 151 -6.71 5.57 7.06
CA VAL A 151 -6.27 4.24 6.65
C VAL A 151 -5.65 4.30 5.25
N ILE A 152 -4.45 3.75 5.08
CA ILE A 152 -3.87 3.48 3.77
C ILE A 152 -4.30 2.07 3.42
N ASN A 153 -5.09 1.96 2.39
CA ASN A 153 -6.03 0.88 2.18
C ASN A 153 -5.62 -0.03 1.01
N GLY A 154 -4.56 0.33 0.26
CA GLY A 154 -4.22 -0.39 -0.96
C GLY A 154 -5.43 -0.55 -1.87
N ASP A 155 -5.64 -1.76 -2.37
CA ASP A 155 -6.62 -2.09 -3.40
C ASP A 155 -7.84 -2.85 -2.89
N CYS A 156 -8.23 -2.68 -1.63
CA CYS A 156 -9.47 -3.33 -1.17
C CYS A 156 -10.71 -2.45 -1.34
N LEU A 157 -10.66 -1.15 -1.05
CA LEU A 157 -11.78 -0.22 -1.14
C LEU A 157 -11.40 1.03 -1.93
N PHE A 158 -12.24 1.47 -2.86
CA PHE A 158 -12.07 2.67 -3.66
C PHE A 158 -13.28 3.60 -3.53
N TYR A 159 -13.17 4.81 -4.06
CA TYR A 159 -14.30 5.72 -4.15
C TYR A 159 -15.42 5.09 -4.97
N GLU A 160 -16.53 4.74 -4.30
CA GLU A 160 -17.72 4.06 -4.86
C GLU A 160 -17.39 2.77 -5.65
N SER A 161 -16.28 2.09 -5.26
CA SER A 161 -15.83 0.86 -5.90
C SER A 161 -15.05 -0.03 -4.93
N ILE A 162 -14.64 -1.20 -5.40
CA ILE A 162 -13.78 -2.15 -4.68
C ILE A 162 -12.67 -2.66 -5.59
N GLY A 163 -11.64 -3.24 -5.01
CA GLY A 163 -10.58 -3.91 -5.75
C GLY A 163 -11.10 -5.09 -6.57
N ARG A 164 -10.46 -5.35 -7.72
CA ARG A 164 -10.74 -6.53 -8.54
C ARG A 164 -10.43 -7.82 -7.78
N THR A 165 -11.15 -8.88 -8.12
CA THR A 165 -11.03 -10.17 -7.43
C THR A 165 -10.86 -11.34 -8.39
N ASP A 166 -10.54 -11.07 -9.65
CA ASP A 166 -10.40 -12.02 -10.74
C ASP A 166 -8.95 -12.45 -11.02
N LEU A 167 -7.99 -11.91 -10.26
CA LEU A 167 -6.59 -12.32 -10.31
C LEU A 167 -6.33 -13.55 -9.43
N PRO A 168 -5.22 -14.28 -9.63
CA PRO A 168 -4.88 -15.45 -8.83
C PRO A 168 -4.88 -15.14 -7.33
N GLY A 169 -5.63 -15.90 -6.54
CA GLY A 169 -5.81 -15.68 -5.10
C GLY A 169 -6.92 -14.69 -4.74
N GLY A 170 -7.55 -14.04 -5.73
CA GLY A 170 -8.71 -13.17 -5.53
C GLY A 170 -9.98 -13.94 -5.15
N ASN A 171 -10.83 -13.31 -4.33
CA ASN A 171 -12.13 -13.85 -3.90
C ASN A 171 -13.10 -12.72 -3.59
N HIS A 172 -14.13 -12.58 -4.40
CA HIS A 172 -15.09 -11.47 -4.32
C HIS A 172 -15.84 -11.43 -2.98
N ASN A 173 -16.43 -12.55 -2.58
CA ASN A 173 -17.22 -12.59 -1.34
C ASN A 173 -16.32 -12.35 -0.11
N LEU A 174 -15.11 -12.90 -0.12
CA LEU A 174 -14.14 -12.68 0.94
C LEU A 174 -13.74 -11.19 1.04
N LEU A 175 -13.57 -10.49 -0.08
CA LEU A 175 -13.26 -9.07 -0.08
C LEU A 175 -14.39 -8.24 0.53
N LEU A 176 -15.65 -8.50 0.13
CA LEU A 176 -16.80 -7.79 0.68
C LEU A 176 -16.93 -8.01 2.20
N ASP A 177 -16.78 -9.25 2.66
CA ASP A 177 -16.83 -9.58 4.09
C ASP A 177 -15.67 -8.94 4.87
N SER A 178 -14.46 -8.96 4.29
CA SER A 178 -13.29 -8.34 4.90
C SER A 178 -13.45 -6.82 5.04
N ILE A 179 -13.96 -6.13 4.01
CA ILE A 179 -14.23 -4.69 4.06
C ILE A 179 -15.24 -4.38 5.17
N ARG A 180 -16.37 -5.10 5.23
CA ARG A 180 -17.41 -4.88 6.26
C ARG A 180 -16.86 -5.11 7.66
N LYS A 181 -16.10 -6.18 7.85
CA LYS A 181 -15.57 -6.58 9.15
C LYS A 181 -14.43 -5.67 9.63
N GLU A 182 -13.52 -5.30 8.75
CA GLU A 182 -12.28 -4.64 9.15
C GLU A 182 -12.29 -3.13 8.89
N LEU A 183 -12.94 -2.65 7.82
CA LEU A 183 -12.95 -1.22 7.49
C LEU A 183 -14.21 -0.50 7.99
N PHE A 184 -15.40 -1.10 7.86
CA PHE A 184 -16.64 -0.43 8.27
C PHE A 184 -16.84 -0.37 9.80
N THR A 185 -15.91 -0.94 10.55
CA THR A 185 -15.81 -0.79 12.02
C THR A 185 -15.01 0.45 12.43
N LEU A 186 -14.33 1.11 11.49
CA LEU A 186 -13.62 2.36 11.75
C LEU A 186 -14.60 3.54 11.87
N PRO A 187 -14.20 4.64 12.52
CA PRO A 187 -15.01 5.87 12.57
C PRO A 187 -15.39 6.33 11.16
N LYS A 188 -16.60 6.85 10.99
CA LYS A 188 -17.11 7.29 9.67
C LYS A 188 -16.26 8.40 9.04
N GLU A 189 -15.62 9.22 9.85
CA GLU A 189 -14.75 10.31 9.46
C GLU A 189 -13.35 9.84 9.06
N THR A 190 -13.04 8.55 9.22
CA THR A 190 -11.74 7.99 8.84
C THR A 190 -11.53 8.17 7.33
N LYS A 191 -10.47 8.88 6.99
CA LYS A 191 -10.06 9.11 5.61
C LYS A 191 -9.42 7.84 5.03
N VAL A 192 -9.83 7.48 3.81
CA VAL A 192 -9.33 6.30 3.09
C VAL A 192 -8.40 6.75 1.97
N TYR A 193 -7.15 6.36 2.05
CA TYR A 193 -6.13 6.53 1.02
C TYR A 193 -6.06 5.25 0.19
N CYS A 194 -6.59 5.32 -1.03
CA CYS A 194 -6.74 4.18 -1.93
C CYS A 194 -5.46 3.92 -2.73
N GLY A 195 -5.21 2.67 -3.15
CA GLY A 195 -4.08 2.32 -4.03
C GLY A 195 -4.20 2.91 -5.43
N HIS A 196 -5.43 3.24 -5.88
CA HIS A 196 -5.70 3.93 -7.13
C HIS A 196 -6.78 5.01 -6.97
N GLY A 197 -6.72 6.03 -7.83
CA GLY A 197 -7.76 7.05 -7.93
C GLY A 197 -7.82 8.02 -6.76
N PRO A 198 -9.02 8.59 -6.50
CA PRO A 198 -9.20 9.57 -5.44
C PRO A 198 -9.30 8.93 -4.06
N GLU A 199 -9.12 9.75 -3.05
CA GLU A 199 -9.39 9.43 -1.65
C GLU A 199 -10.89 9.39 -1.39
N THR A 200 -11.30 8.67 -0.34
CA THR A 200 -12.68 8.62 0.14
C THR A 200 -12.73 8.64 1.67
N SER A 201 -13.87 8.31 2.27
CA SER A 201 -14.04 8.11 3.71
C SER A 201 -14.90 6.88 4.00
N ILE A 202 -14.70 6.30 5.17
CA ILE A 202 -15.49 5.13 5.61
C ILE A 202 -16.99 5.46 5.58
N GLY A 203 -17.38 6.65 6.06
CA GLY A 203 -18.78 7.06 6.07
C GLY A 203 -19.39 7.23 4.68
N HIS A 204 -18.61 7.74 3.71
CA HIS A 204 -19.05 7.84 2.33
C HIS A 204 -19.32 6.45 1.74
N GLU A 205 -18.38 5.52 1.90
CA GLU A 205 -18.48 4.18 1.31
C GLU A 205 -19.57 3.32 1.96
N ILE A 206 -19.81 3.47 3.25
CA ILE A 206 -20.95 2.82 3.92
C ILE A 206 -22.29 3.23 3.27
N LEU A 207 -22.42 4.48 2.81
CA LEU A 207 -23.67 5.01 2.28
C LEU A 207 -23.82 4.86 0.76
N ASN A 208 -22.72 4.93 0.03
CA ASN A 208 -22.77 5.14 -1.43
C ASN A 208 -22.11 4.03 -2.25
N ASN A 209 -21.32 3.13 -1.63
CA ASN A 209 -20.61 2.10 -2.39
C ASN A 209 -21.59 1.05 -2.97
N PRO A 210 -21.73 0.93 -4.30
CA PRO A 210 -22.71 0.04 -4.92
C PRO A 210 -22.42 -1.45 -4.73
N PHE A 211 -21.19 -1.82 -4.36
CA PHE A 211 -20.78 -3.21 -4.11
C PHE A 211 -21.09 -3.68 -2.68
N LEU A 212 -21.28 -2.74 -1.75
CA LEU A 212 -21.36 -3.01 -0.30
C LEU A 212 -22.74 -2.74 0.30
N ASN A 213 -23.66 -2.13 -0.46
CA ASN A 213 -24.97 -1.68 -0.03
C ASN A 213 -26.10 -2.67 -0.40
N TYR A 214 -25.89 -3.99 -0.25
CA TYR A 214 -26.93 -5.01 -0.43
C TYR A 214 -27.16 -5.79 0.86
#